data_4e7388c1069b7b1a29c0fc7e61c5bf5a
#
_entry.id   4e7388c1069b7b1a29c0fc7e61c5bf5a
#
_cell.length_a   1.000
_cell.length_b   1.000
_cell.length_c   1.000
_cell.angle_alpha   90.00
_cell.angle_beta   90.00
_cell.angle_gamma   90.00
#
_symmetry.space_group_name_H-M   'P 1'
#
loop_
_entity.id
_entity.type
_entity.pdbx_description
1 polymer ?
#
loop_
_entity_poly.entity_id
_entity_poly.type
_entity_poly.pdbx_seq_one_letter_code
_entity_poly.pdbx_strand_id
1 'polypeptide(L)'
;MNILDKEEFRVKLGQINKLVETQDYKGAMQIVDSIDWRRVKNVRTLCVVGEIYAANKRYEESKEIFLLAYHRAPIGKNILYRLIEVSLKMGQISEATEFFDEYREVAGNDNSQYILKYKIARAKNASLNEQIRILEEYKEKEFTERWSYELAKLYYKAGDKQKCLDLCNEMILWFNDGTYVMKALDLKQRMGVLTGEEKEKYEQRFIPKLIPPEKAQEIRESKEAVSYTHLRAHETAANL
;
A
#
# COMPACT_ATOMS: atom_id res chain seq x y z
N MET A 1 -22.36 23.82 -16.74
CA MET A 1 -22.22 22.46 -17.26
C MET A 1 -23.51 22.05 -17.90
N ASN A 2 -23.55 21.83 -19.22
CA ASN A 2 -24.75 21.45 -19.97
C ASN A 2 -25.24 20.06 -19.50
N ILE A 3 -26.55 19.77 -19.69
CA ILE A 3 -27.16 18.49 -19.29
C ILE A 3 -26.46 17.31 -19.99
N LEU A 4 -26.01 17.48 -21.24
CA LEU A 4 -25.19 16.50 -21.98
C LEU A 4 -23.87 16.21 -21.27
N ASP A 5 -23.21 17.22 -20.69
CA ASP A 5 -21.97 17.06 -19.92
C ASP A 5 -22.13 16.22 -18.65
N LYS A 6 -23.31 16.22 -18.01
CA LYS A 6 -23.56 15.43 -16.80
C LYS A 6 -23.72 13.93 -17.08
N GLU A 7 -24.46 13.59 -18.13
CA GLU A 7 -24.65 12.18 -18.51
C GLU A 7 -23.35 11.57 -19.05
N GLU A 8 -22.64 12.30 -19.91
CA GLU A 8 -21.34 11.87 -20.39
C GLU A 8 -20.34 11.66 -19.22
N PHE A 9 -20.30 12.61 -18.29
CA PHE A 9 -19.45 12.51 -17.11
C PHE A 9 -19.83 11.28 -16.24
N ARG A 10 -21.13 11.02 -16.04
CA ARG A 10 -21.62 9.88 -15.29
C ARG A 10 -21.22 8.54 -15.95
N VAL A 11 -21.36 8.46 -17.27
CA VAL A 11 -20.94 7.28 -18.04
C VAL A 11 -19.43 7.04 -17.91
N LYS A 12 -18.62 8.10 -18.09
CA LYS A 12 -17.16 8.02 -17.92
C LYS A 12 -16.75 7.58 -16.52
N LEU A 13 -17.41 8.10 -15.46
CA LEU A 13 -17.14 7.65 -14.09
C LEU A 13 -17.49 6.18 -13.89
N GLY A 14 -18.60 5.70 -14.44
CA GLY A 14 -18.95 4.28 -14.39
C GLY A 14 -17.90 3.39 -15.06
N GLN A 15 -17.36 3.82 -16.20
CA GLN A 15 -16.28 3.12 -16.90
C GLN A 15 -15.00 3.13 -16.10
N ILE A 16 -14.60 4.27 -15.53
CA ILE A 16 -13.41 4.38 -14.67
C ILE A 16 -13.51 3.40 -13.48
N ASN A 17 -14.65 3.41 -12.76
CA ASN A 17 -14.84 2.52 -11.61
C ASN A 17 -14.71 1.04 -12.00
N LYS A 18 -15.33 0.63 -13.12
CA LYS A 18 -15.23 -0.74 -13.61
C LYS A 18 -13.78 -1.13 -13.96
N LEU A 19 -13.01 -0.23 -14.58
CA LEU A 19 -11.60 -0.48 -14.91
C LEU A 19 -10.73 -0.54 -13.64
N VAL A 20 -11.02 0.28 -12.63
CA VAL A 20 -10.33 0.23 -11.33
C VAL A 20 -10.64 -1.08 -10.60
N GLU A 21 -11.87 -1.56 -10.61
CA GLU A 21 -12.27 -2.86 -10.04
C GLU A 21 -11.49 -4.03 -10.67
N THR A 22 -11.25 -3.96 -11.98
CA THR A 22 -10.43 -4.95 -12.71
C THR A 22 -8.93 -4.66 -12.68
N GLN A 23 -8.49 -3.65 -11.92
CA GLN A 23 -7.09 -3.18 -11.83
C GLN A 23 -6.47 -2.73 -13.17
N ASP A 24 -7.29 -2.41 -14.16
CA ASP A 24 -6.84 -1.81 -15.42
C ASP A 24 -6.66 -0.29 -15.28
N TYR A 25 -5.62 0.08 -14.54
CA TYR A 25 -5.27 1.50 -14.34
C TYR A 25 -4.82 2.21 -15.62
N LYS A 26 -4.31 1.47 -16.61
CA LYS A 26 -3.92 2.05 -17.91
C LYS A 26 -5.14 2.45 -18.72
N GLY A 27 -6.12 1.56 -18.83
CA GLY A 27 -7.39 1.86 -19.49
C GLY A 27 -8.12 2.99 -18.79
N ALA A 28 -8.17 2.98 -17.45
CA ALA A 28 -8.77 4.04 -16.65
C ALA A 28 -8.12 5.41 -16.90
N MET A 29 -6.79 5.49 -17.02
CA MET A 29 -6.05 6.72 -17.26
C MET A 29 -6.47 7.41 -18.57
N GLN A 30 -6.73 6.65 -19.65
CA GLN A 30 -7.16 7.22 -20.94
C GLN A 30 -8.47 8.01 -20.81
N ILE A 31 -9.39 7.50 -19.96
CA ILE A 31 -10.66 8.20 -19.70
C ILE A 31 -10.42 9.39 -18.76
N VAL A 32 -9.61 9.20 -17.74
CA VAL A 32 -9.27 10.25 -16.76
C VAL A 32 -8.65 11.46 -17.45
N ASP A 33 -7.75 11.28 -18.40
CA ASP A 33 -7.12 12.37 -19.15
C ASP A 33 -8.10 13.19 -20.03
N SER A 34 -9.31 12.67 -20.28
CA SER A 34 -10.35 13.36 -21.06
C SER A 34 -11.25 14.28 -20.23
N ILE A 35 -11.01 14.38 -18.91
CA ILE A 35 -11.91 15.09 -17.96
C ILE A 35 -11.19 16.25 -17.29
N ASP A 36 -11.84 17.42 -17.21
CA ASP A 36 -11.36 18.55 -16.38
C ASP A 36 -11.78 18.36 -14.92
N TRP A 37 -10.87 17.80 -14.12
CA TRP A 37 -11.10 17.48 -12.70
C TRP A 37 -11.26 18.69 -11.80
N ARG A 38 -10.82 19.87 -12.21
CA ARG A 38 -10.95 21.12 -11.43
C ARG A 38 -12.40 21.48 -11.12
N ARG A 39 -13.34 21.01 -11.95
CA ARG A 39 -14.78 21.22 -11.78
C ARG A 39 -15.46 20.18 -10.90
N VAL A 40 -14.80 19.05 -10.64
CA VAL A 40 -15.35 17.94 -9.86
C VAL A 40 -15.24 18.24 -8.38
N LYS A 41 -16.38 18.29 -7.67
CA LYS A 41 -16.44 18.61 -6.24
C LYS A 41 -16.33 17.38 -5.33
N ASN A 42 -16.62 16.20 -5.86
CA ASN A 42 -16.62 14.96 -5.08
C ASN A 42 -15.19 14.54 -4.74
N VAL A 43 -14.84 14.65 -3.46
CA VAL A 43 -13.51 14.35 -2.95
C VAL A 43 -13.12 12.88 -3.16
N ARG A 44 -14.07 11.96 -2.97
CA ARG A 44 -13.85 10.52 -3.18
C ARG A 44 -13.45 10.23 -4.64
N THR A 45 -14.15 10.83 -5.58
CA THR A 45 -13.83 10.71 -7.01
C THR A 45 -12.42 11.24 -7.30
N LEU A 46 -12.05 12.38 -6.73
CA LEU A 46 -10.71 12.94 -6.88
C LEU A 46 -9.64 12.01 -6.30
N CYS A 47 -9.90 11.40 -5.13
CA CYS A 47 -8.96 10.41 -4.56
C CYS A 47 -8.75 9.21 -5.51
N VAL A 48 -9.82 8.65 -6.09
CA VAL A 48 -9.70 7.55 -7.07
C VAL A 48 -8.86 7.97 -8.28
N VAL A 49 -9.08 9.17 -8.78
CA VAL A 49 -8.30 9.72 -9.92
C VAL A 49 -6.83 9.92 -9.56
N GLY A 50 -6.54 10.45 -8.38
CA GLY A 50 -5.18 10.57 -7.88
C GLY A 50 -4.47 9.22 -7.79
N GLU A 51 -5.16 8.16 -7.34
CA GLU A 51 -4.64 6.79 -7.33
C GLU A 51 -4.37 6.25 -8.74
N ILE A 52 -5.24 6.53 -9.71
CA ILE A 52 -5.04 6.09 -11.11
C ILE A 52 -3.77 6.73 -11.67
N TYR A 53 -3.56 8.03 -11.47
CA TYR A 53 -2.33 8.70 -11.88
C TYR A 53 -1.10 8.10 -11.18
N ALA A 54 -1.16 7.88 -9.86
CA ALA A 54 -0.07 7.29 -9.08
C ALA A 54 0.28 5.88 -9.56
N ALA A 55 -0.72 5.03 -9.85
CA ALA A 55 -0.53 3.68 -10.38
C ALA A 55 0.16 3.67 -11.74
N ASN A 56 -0.07 4.71 -12.55
CA ASN A 56 0.58 4.93 -13.84
C ASN A 56 1.90 5.73 -13.73
N LYS A 57 2.39 5.99 -12.52
CA LYS A 57 3.63 6.73 -12.21
C LYS A 57 3.61 8.21 -12.66
N ARG A 58 2.44 8.75 -12.93
CA ARG A 58 2.23 10.18 -13.22
C ARG A 58 2.05 10.92 -11.89
N TYR A 59 3.15 11.09 -11.18
CA TYR A 59 3.13 11.56 -9.79
C TYR A 59 2.81 13.04 -9.66
N GLU A 60 3.19 13.87 -10.64
CA GLU A 60 2.84 15.29 -10.69
C GLU A 60 1.33 15.48 -10.74
N GLU A 61 0.66 14.83 -11.70
CA GLU A 61 -0.79 14.93 -11.87
C GLU A 61 -1.53 14.29 -10.68
N SER A 62 -1.01 13.17 -10.18
CA SER A 62 -1.53 12.54 -8.96
C SER A 62 -1.53 13.52 -7.78
N LYS A 63 -0.43 14.23 -7.57
CA LYS A 63 -0.27 15.23 -6.51
C LYS A 63 -1.23 16.40 -6.70
N GLU A 64 -1.34 16.94 -7.92
CA GLU A 64 -2.28 18.03 -8.23
C GLU A 64 -3.73 17.65 -7.86
N ILE A 65 -4.14 16.42 -8.19
CA ILE A 65 -5.49 15.92 -7.89
C ILE A 65 -5.68 15.70 -6.38
N PHE A 66 -4.68 15.17 -5.66
CA PHE A 66 -4.77 15.03 -4.21
C PHE A 66 -4.79 16.40 -3.51
N LEU A 67 -4.03 17.38 -3.97
CA LEU A 67 -4.09 18.75 -3.47
C LEU A 67 -5.47 19.36 -3.71
N LEU A 68 -6.05 19.14 -4.90
CA LEU A 68 -7.41 19.58 -5.19
C LEU A 68 -8.44 18.92 -4.24
N ALA A 69 -8.28 17.63 -3.94
CA ALA A 69 -9.10 16.92 -2.96
C ALA A 69 -8.89 17.48 -1.55
N TYR A 70 -7.67 17.74 -1.15
CA TYR A 70 -7.29 18.30 0.15
C TYR A 70 -7.90 19.68 0.38
N HIS A 71 -7.82 20.59 -0.60
CA HIS A 71 -8.44 21.91 -0.50
C HIS A 71 -9.98 21.88 -0.35
N ARG A 72 -10.60 20.77 -0.73
CA ARG A 72 -12.05 20.59 -0.58
C ARG A 72 -12.46 19.87 0.70
N ALA A 73 -11.54 19.11 1.30
CA ALA A 73 -11.74 18.43 2.57
C ALA A 73 -10.42 18.42 3.36
N PRO A 74 -10.06 19.55 4.03
CA PRO A 74 -8.75 19.74 4.66
C PRO A 74 -8.47 18.79 5.85
N ILE A 75 -9.45 18.03 6.34
CA ILE A 75 -9.32 17.18 7.52
C ILE A 75 -9.13 15.70 7.13
N GLY A 76 -8.91 15.43 5.84
CA GLY A 76 -8.83 14.05 5.34
C GLY A 76 -7.47 13.40 5.58
N LYS A 77 -7.27 12.69 6.70
CA LYS A 77 -6.00 11.95 6.98
C LYS A 77 -5.57 11.05 5.82
N ASN A 78 -6.52 10.44 5.10
CA ASN A 78 -6.22 9.58 3.96
C ASN A 78 -5.61 10.37 2.78
N ILE A 79 -6.04 11.60 2.56
CA ILE A 79 -5.50 12.47 1.50
C ILE A 79 -4.07 12.87 1.84
N LEU A 80 -3.83 13.27 3.10
CA LEU A 80 -2.47 13.57 3.58
C LEU A 80 -1.55 12.37 3.45
N TYR A 81 -2.02 11.17 3.81
CA TYR A 81 -1.27 9.93 3.62
C TYR A 81 -0.81 9.77 2.16
N ARG A 82 -1.72 10.01 1.19
CA ARG A 82 -1.40 9.90 -0.24
C ARG A 82 -0.47 11.00 -0.73
N LEU A 83 -0.67 12.23 -0.27
CA LEU A 83 0.23 13.33 -0.57
C LEU A 83 1.67 13.04 -0.10
N ILE A 84 1.83 12.49 1.10
CA ILE A 84 3.13 12.07 1.61
C ILE A 84 3.74 10.99 0.69
N GLU A 85 2.98 9.94 0.33
CA GLU A 85 3.49 8.87 -0.53
C GLU A 85 3.91 9.38 -1.90
N VAL A 86 3.10 10.23 -2.53
CA VAL A 86 3.39 10.79 -3.85
C VAL A 86 4.59 11.74 -3.79
N SER A 87 4.66 12.64 -2.80
CA SER A 87 5.81 13.52 -2.61
C SER A 87 7.12 12.74 -2.41
N LEU A 88 7.08 11.64 -1.66
CA LEU A 88 8.24 10.73 -1.52
C LEU A 88 8.61 10.05 -2.85
N LYS A 89 7.65 9.69 -3.70
CA LYS A 89 7.91 9.14 -5.04
C LYS A 89 8.55 10.14 -5.98
N MET A 90 8.25 11.41 -5.80
CA MET A 90 8.83 12.53 -6.55
C MET A 90 10.18 13.00 -5.96
N GLY A 91 10.62 12.44 -4.84
CA GLY A 91 11.84 12.87 -4.14
C GLY A 91 11.69 14.19 -3.39
N GLN A 92 10.48 14.69 -3.21
CA GLN A 92 10.16 15.94 -2.52
C GLN A 92 10.04 15.70 -1.00
N ILE A 93 11.20 15.40 -0.38
CA ILE A 93 11.23 14.92 1.01
C ILE A 93 10.79 16.01 2.01
N SER A 94 11.14 17.27 1.77
CA SER A 94 10.74 18.39 2.64
C SER A 94 9.22 18.51 2.70
N GLU A 95 8.59 18.55 1.55
CA GLU A 95 7.13 18.64 1.43
C GLU A 95 6.41 17.41 2.02
N ALA A 96 6.96 16.19 1.77
CA ALA A 96 6.45 14.98 2.42
C ALA A 96 6.53 15.07 3.95
N THR A 97 7.55 15.76 4.50
CA THR A 97 7.71 15.99 5.94
C THR A 97 6.66 16.98 6.45
N GLU A 98 6.40 18.06 5.73
CA GLU A 98 5.36 19.05 6.07
C GLU A 98 3.96 18.40 6.11
N PHE A 99 3.60 17.64 5.08
CA PHE A 99 2.34 16.87 5.08
C PHE A 99 2.28 15.83 6.21
N PHE A 100 3.42 15.26 6.60
CA PHE A 100 3.46 14.32 7.71
C PHE A 100 3.22 15.00 9.06
N ASP A 101 3.70 16.22 9.26
CA ASP A 101 3.43 16.98 10.47
C ASP A 101 1.93 17.31 10.57
N GLU A 102 1.29 17.73 9.48
CA GLU A 102 -0.16 17.90 9.42
C GLU A 102 -0.91 16.58 9.64
N TYR A 103 -0.43 15.47 9.04
CA TYR A 103 -1.02 14.14 9.24
C TYR A 103 -1.06 13.75 10.72
N ARG A 104 0.01 14.02 11.47
CA ARG A 104 0.09 13.69 12.90
C ARG A 104 -0.94 14.43 13.74
N GLU A 105 -1.29 15.64 13.36
CA GLU A 105 -2.32 16.44 14.08
C GLU A 105 -3.72 15.82 13.93
N VAL A 106 -4.02 15.24 12.76
CA VAL A 106 -5.36 14.71 12.46
C VAL A 106 -5.48 13.20 12.60
N ALA A 107 -4.38 12.47 12.65
CA ALA A 107 -4.38 11.00 12.66
C ALA A 107 -4.66 10.39 14.04
N GLY A 108 -4.47 11.15 15.12
CA GLY A 108 -4.64 10.64 16.49
C GLY A 108 -3.76 9.40 16.74
N ASN A 109 -4.39 8.27 17.09
CA ASN A 109 -3.71 7.01 17.41
C ASN A 109 -3.52 6.08 16.20
N ASP A 110 -3.53 6.60 14.97
CA ASP A 110 -3.36 5.80 13.76
C ASP A 110 -1.93 5.27 13.65
N ASN A 111 -1.76 3.94 13.67
CA ASN A 111 -0.45 3.29 13.58
C ASN A 111 0.25 3.54 12.25
N SER A 112 -0.46 3.96 11.20
CA SER A 112 0.12 4.34 9.91
C SER A 112 1.15 5.46 10.03
N GLN A 113 1.11 6.28 11.10
CA GLN A 113 2.11 7.31 11.36
C GLN A 113 3.54 6.75 11.46
N TYR A 114 3.72 5.55 12.06
CA TYR A 114 5.03 4.90 12.14
C TYR A 114 5.54 4.49 10.76
N ILE A 115 4.64 4.01 9.91
CA ILE A 115 4.96 3.61 8.55
C ILE A 115 5.39 4.81 7.69
N LEU A 116 4.66 5.92 7.80
CA LEU A 116 5.02 7.16 7.11
C LEU A 116 6.34 7.72 7.63
N LYS A 117 6.55 7.72 8.95
CA LYS A 117 7.82 8.12 9.59
C LYS A 117 8.99 7.28 9.07
N TYR A 118 8.81 5.95 8.98
CA TYR A 118 9.81 5.05 8.40
C TYR A 118 10.10 5.37 6.92
N LYS A 119 9.06 5.57 6.11
CA LYS A 119 9.23 5.90 4.68
C LYS A 119 10.01 7.21 4.50
N ILE A 120 9.72 8.23 5.31
CA ILE A 120 10.42 9.52 5.30
C ILE A 120 11.87 9.34 5.78
N ALA A 121 12.10 8.64 6.89
CA ALA A 121 13.44 8.36 7.40
C ALA A 121 14.30 7.64 6.36
N ARG A 122 13.72 6.64 5.67
CA ARG A 122 14.39 5.94 4.59
C ARG A 122 14.72 6.87 3.40
N ALA A 123 13.81 7.74 3.02
CA ALA A 123 14.04 8.72 1.95
C ALA A 123 15.11 9.75 2.32
N LYS A 124 15.20 10.13 3.59
CA LYS A 124 16.27 11.01 4.15
C LYS A 124 17.62 10.28 4.29
N ASN A 125 17.72 8.99 3.93
CA ASN A 125 18.89 8.14 4.18
C ASN A 125 19.30 8.10 5.66
N ALA A 126 18.32 8.11 6.57
CA ALA A 126 18.56 7.96 8.01
C ALA A 126 19.31 6.66 8.32
N SER A 127 20.02 6.63 9.44
CA SER A 127 20.79 5.46 9.87
C SER A 127 19.93 4.20 9.97
N LEU A 128 20.55 3.02 9.79
CA LEU A 128 19.84 1.75 9.97
C LEU A 128 19.22 1.63 11.36
N ASN A 129 19.94 2.10 12.40
CA ASN A 129 19.45 2.07 13.77
C ASN A 129 18.19 2.90 13.97
N GLU A 130 18.11 4.07 13.34
CA GLU A 130 16.91 4.91 13.39
C GLU A 130 15.74 4.25 12.66
N GLN A 131 15.98 3.70 11.46
CA GLN A 131 14.96 2.98 10.71
C GLN A 131 14.45 1.75 11.47
N ILE A 132 15.32 0.98 12.10
CA ILE A 132 15.00 -0.17 12.95
C ILE A 132 14.10 0.28 14.10
N ARG A 133 14.52 1.30 14.86
CA ARG A 133 13.75 1.79 16.01
C ARG A 133 12.32 2.16 15.64
N ILE A 134 12.12 2.83 14.52
CA ILE A 134 10.77 3.21 14.08
C ILE A 134 9.90 1.98 13.80
N LEU A 135 10.45 0.95 13.16
CA LEU A 135 9.69 -0.28 12.88
C LEU A 135 9.54 -1.19 14.11
N GLU A 136 10.48 -1.15 15.07
CA GLU A 136 10.29 -1.78 16.39
C GLU A 136 9.11 -1.13 17.14
N GLU A 137 9.04 0.21 17.18
CA GLU A 137 7.92 0.95 17.76
C GLU A 137 6.57 0.58 17.09
N TYR A 138 6.57 0.41 15.76
CA TYR A 138 5.39 -0.06 15.04
C TYR A 138 5.00 -1.49 15.40
N LYS A 139 5.97 -2.42 15.45
CA LYS A 139 5.75 -3.82 15.78
C LYS A 139 5.08 -4.00 17.15
N GLU A 140 5.40 -3.16 18.13
CA GLU A 140 4.76 -3.16 19.47
C GLU A 140 3.27 -2.79 19.42
N LYS A 141 2.83 -2.07 18.38
CA LYS A 141 1.43 -1.67 18.21
C LYS A 141 0.68 -2.63 17.30
N GLU A 142 1.35 -3.14 16.27
CA GLU A 142 0.72 -3.94 15.23
C GLU A 142 1.73 -4.88 14.58
N PHE A 143 1.42 -6.17 14.61
CA PHE A 143 2.26 -7.20 14.00
C PHE A 143 1.71 -7.58 12.62
N THR A 144 2.31 -7.05 11.56
CA THR A 144 1.88 -7.26 10.18
C THR A 144 3.00 -7.89 9.34
N GLU A 145 2.64 -8.77 8.41
CA GLU A 145 3.60 -9.50 7.58
C GLU A 145 4.60 -8.60 6.86
N ARG A 146 4.09 -7.58 6.20
CA ARG A 146 4.90 -6.69 5.36
C ARG A 146 5.96 -5.95 6.16
N TRP A 147 5.55 -5.34 7.25
CA TRP A 147 6.44 -4.46 8.01
C TRP A 147 7.36 -5.23 8.94
N SER A 148 6.93 -6.39 9.43
CA SER A 148 7.79 -7.33 10.14
C SER A 148 8.91 -7.84 9.22
N TYR A 149 8.60 -8.16 7.96
CA TYR A 149 9.61 -8.52 6.99
C TYR A 149 10.58 -7.37 6.67
N GLU A 150 10.08 -6.13 6.53
CA GLU A 150 10.96 -4.97 6.35
C GLU A 150 11.91 -4.78 7.55
N LEU A 151 11.42 -4.96 8.78
CA LEU A 151 12.24 -4.92 9.98
C LEU A 151 13.30 -6.05 10.00
N ALA A 152 12.90 -7.29 9.67
CA ALA A 152 13.85 -8.40 9.56
C ALA A 152 14.97 -8.12 8.54
N LYS A 153 14.65 -7.51 7.41
CA LYS A 153 15.63 -7.06 6.42
C LYS A 153 16.60 -6.00 6.97
N LEU A 154 16.10 -5.08 7.79
CA LEU A 154 16.95 -4.06 8.42
C LEU A 154 17.90 -4.70 9.44
N TYR A 155 17.44 -5.63 10.28
CA TYR A 155 18.30 -6.40 11.16
C TYR A 155 19.39 -7.16 10.39
N TYR A 156 19.01 -7.83 9.30
CA TYR A 156 19.97 -8.52 8.44
C TYR A 156 21.04 -7.57 7.88
N LYS A 157 20.62 -6.38 7.38
CA LYS A 157 21.55 -5.35 6.88
C LYS A 157 22.44 -4.76 7.96
N ALA A 158 21.92 -4.63 9.18
CA ALA A 158 22.67 -4.12 10.32
C ALA A 158 23.65 -5.19 10.92
N GLY A 159 23.61 -6.43 10.43
CA GLY A 159 24.42 -7.54 10.93
C GLY A 159 23.87 -8.21 12.19
N ASP A 160 22.70 -7.80 12.68
CA ASP A 160 22.03 -8.43 13.82
C ASP A 160 21.31 -9.71 13.38
N LYS A 161 22.09 -10.76 13.19
CA LYS A 161 21.59 -12.05 12.70
C LYS A 161 20.59 -12.69 13.66
N GLN A 162 20.80 -12.50 14.97
CA GLN A 162 19.93 -13.11 15.98
C GLN A 162 18.53 -12.49 15.95
N LYS A 163 18.41 -11.15 16.02
CA LYS A 163 17.12 -10.48 15.92
C LYS A 163 16.41 -10.75 14.58
N CYS A 164 17.20 -10.84 13.49
CA CYS A 164 16.66 -11.21 12.19
C CYS A 164 16.05 -12.61 12.20
N LEU A 165 16.76 -13.60 12.76
CA LEU A 165 16.29 -14.98 12.86
C LEU A 165 15.05 -15.10 13.73
N ASP A 166 15.07 -14.48 14.90
CA ASP A 166 13.97 -14.53 15.86
C ASP A 166 12.69 -13.95 15.22
N LEU A 167 12.81 -12.81 14.53
CA LEU A 167 11.67 -12.20 13.85
C LEU A 167 11.17 -13.03 12.66
N CYS A 168 12.06 -13.66 11.87
CA CYS A 168 11.66 -14.58 10.82
C CYS A 168 10.90 -15.80 11.38
N ASN A 169 11.36 -16.37 12.49
CA ASN A 169 10.68 -17.48 13.16
C ASN A 169 9.28 -17.06 13.66
N GLU A 170 9.20 -15.89 14.29
CA GLU A 170 7.94 -15.32 14.74
C GLU A 170 6.95 -15.13 13.57
N MET A 171 7.41 -14.59 12.43
CA MET A 171 6.60 -14.42 11.23
C MET A 171 6.09 -15.77 10.68
N ILE A 172 6.96 -16.77 10.61
CA ILE A 172 6.60 -18.12 10.10
C ILE A 172 5.57 -18.77 11.02
N LEU A 173 5.71 -18.61 12.34
CA LEU A 173 4.79 -19.14 13.33
C LEU A 173 3.40 -18.49 13.24
N TRP A 174 3.34 -17.17 13.18
CA TRP A 174 2.07 -16.43 13.24
C TRP A 174 1.29 -16.41 11.92
N PHE A 175 1.99 -16.24 10.81
CA PHE A 175 1.33 -16.10 9.50
C PHE A 175 1.26 -17.41 8.71
N ASN A 176 2.03 -18.41 9.13
CA ASN A 176 2.11 -19.76 8.57
C ASN A 176 2.41 -19.79 7.07
N ASP A 177 1.68 -19.07 6.22
CA ASP A 177 1.83 -19.06 4.77
C ASP A 177 1.70 -17.64 4.20
N GLY A 178 2.11 -17.43 2.96
CA GLY A 178 1.99 -16.14 2.29
C GLY A 178 3.32 -15.61 1.72
N THR A 179 3.19 -14.52 0.95
CA THR A 179 4.33 -13.92 0.23
C THR A 179 5.47 -13.50 1.16
N TYR A 180 5.16 -12.94 2.33
CA TYR A 180 6.18 -12.43 3.25
C TYR A 180 6.78 -13.54 4.11
N VAL A 181 6.03 -14.61 4.40
CA VAL A 181 6.55 -15.83 5.01
C VAL A 181 7.59 -16.48 4.10
N MET A 182 7.31 -16.59 2.79
CA MET A 182 8.27 -17.11 1.82
C MET A 182 9.52 -16.23 1.71
N LYS A 183 9.38 -14.91 1.82
CA LYS A 183 10.53 -13.98 1.87
C LYS A 183 11.32 -14.10 3.17
N ALA A 184 10.69 -14.40 4.30
CA ALA A 184 11.37 -14.68 5.56
C ALA A 184 12.17 -16.00 5.47
N LEU A 185 11.60 -17.04 4.86
CA LEU A 185 12.33 -18.29 4.57
C LEU A 185 13.54 -18.06 3.64
N ASP A 186 13.38 -17.22 2.60
CA ASP A 186 14.50 -16.82 1.72
C ASP A 186 15.63 -16.13 2.49
N LEU A 187 15.28 -15.28 3.46
CA LEU A 187 16.25 -14.61 4.31
C LEU A 187 16.97 -15.60 5.23
N LYS A 188 16.26 -16.56 5.83
CA LYS A 188 16.84 -17.67 6.60
C LYS A 188 17.74 -18.58 5.74
N GLN A 189 17.35 -18.85 4.50
CA GLN A 189 18.19 -19.60 3.55
C GLN A 189 19.52 -18.88 3.28
N ARG A 190 19.48 -17.57 3.06
CA ARG A 190 20.71 -16.75 2.87
C ARG A 190 21.63 -16.76 4.09
N MET A 191 21.06 -16.92 5.28
CA MET A 191 21.82 -17.08 6.54
C MET A 191 22.30 -18.52 6.78
N GLY A 192 21.84 -19.50 6.02
CA GLY A 192 22.15 -20.91 6.17
C GLY A 192 21.52 -21.59 7.39
N VAL A 193 20.36 -21.08 7.85
CA VAL A 193 19.72 -21.50 9.12
C VAL A 193 18.30 -22.06 8.95
N LEU A 194 17.95 -22.57 7.76
CA LEU A 194 16.68 -23.26 7.56
C LEU A 194 16.67 -24.60 8.30
N THR A 195 15.57 -24.92 8.97
CA THR A 195 15.29 -26.26 9.50
C THR A 195 14.90 -27.22 8.36
N GLY A 196 14.84 -28.54 8.63
CA GLY A 196 14.44 -29.54 7.62
C GLY A 196 13.04 -29.26 7.04
N GLU A 197 12.06 -29.02 7.91
CA GLU A 197 10.66 -28.71 7.52
C GLU A 197 10.57 -27.40 6.73
N GLU A 198 11.28 -26.37 7.16
CA GLU A 198 11.31 -25.10 6.46
C GLU A 198 11.95 -25.20 5.08
N LYS A 199 12.97 -26.07 4.94
CA LYS A 199 13.62 -26.33 3.66
C LYS A 199 12.67 -27.02 2.69
N GLU A 200 11.93 -28.02 3.14
CA GLU A 200 10.90 -28.67 2.34
C GLU A 200 9.82 -27.66 1.88
N LYS A 201 9.32 -26.84 2.80
CA LYS A 201 8.35 -25.77 2.49
C LYS A 201 8.92 -24.76 1.48
N TYR A 202 10.18 -24.39 1.63
CA TYR A 202 10.87 -23.46 0.73
C TYR A 202 11.05 -24.04 -0.67
N GLU A 203 11.40 -25.32 -0.78
CA GLU A 203 11.58 -26.03 -2.05
C GLU A 203 10.26 -26.28 -2.77
N GLN A 204 9.18 -26.60 -2.03
CA GLN A 204 7.83 -26.77 -2.60
C GLN A 204 7.30 -25.57 -3.38
N ARG A 205 7.81 -24.36 -3.14
CA ARG A 205 7.42 -23.16 -3.90
C ARG A 205 7.74 -23.24 -5.39
N PHE A 206 8.73 -24.06 -5.77
CA PHE A 206 9.15 -24.23 -7.16
C PHE A 206 8.37 -25.32 -7.89
N ILE A 207 7.57 -26.12 -7.16
CA ILE A 207 6.74 -27.14 -7.76
C ILE A 207 5.46 -26.46 -8.25
N PRO A 208 5.19 -26.45 -9.58
CA PRO A 208 3.93 -25.93 -10.10
C PRO A 208 2.76 -26.68 -9.46
N LYS A 209 1.97 -26.01 -8.64
CA LYS A 209 0.70 -26.58 -8.15
C LYS A 209 -0.24 -26.61 -9.35
N LEU A 210 -0.42 -27.78 -9.94
CA LEU A 210 -1.51 -28.03 -10.88
C LEU A 210 -2.82 -27.90 -10.09
N ILE A 211 -3.44 -26.75 -10.22
CA ILE A 211 -4.74 -26.50 -9.62
C ILE A 211 -5.79 -27.06 -10.58
N PRO A 212 -6.66 -28.00 -10.16
CA PRO A 212 -7.76 -28.47 -10.98
C PRO A 212 -8.57 -27.28 -11.51
N PRO A 213 -9.08 -27.32 -12.77
CA PRO A 213 -9.82 -26.21 -13.36
C PRO A 213 -10.96 -25.67 -12.50
N GLU A 214 -11.65 -26.56 -11.76
CA GLU A 214 -12.72 -26.23 -10.82
C GLU A 214 -12.23 -25.36 -9.64
N LYS A 215 -11.10 -25.70 -9.04
CA LYS A 215 -10.47 -24.88 -7.99
C LYS A 215 -9.87 -23.58 -8.51
N ALA A 216 -9.44 -23.53 -9.76
CA ALA A 216 -8.94 -22.32 -10.38
C ALA A 216 -10.06 -21.29 -10.56
N GLN A 217 -11.28 -21.75 -10.78
CA GLN A 217 -12.48 -20.92 -10.90
C GLN A 217 -12.91 -20.38 -9.52
N GLU A 218 -12.97 -21.25 -8.50
CA GLU A 218 -13.24 -20.84 -7.10
C GLU A 218 -12.21 -19.82 -6.59
N ILE A 219 -10.93 -19.98 -6.93
CA ILE A 219 -9.86 -19.02 -6.54
C ILE A 219 -10.02 -17.68 -7.28
N ARG A 220 -10.47 -17.68 -8.53
CA ARG A 220 -10.81 -16.45 -9.25
C ARG A 220 -11.99 -15.73 -8.60
N GLU A 221 -13.07 -16.45 -8.35
CA GLU A 221 -14.26 -15.93 -7.70
C GLU A 221 -14.00 -15.45 -6.26
N SER A 222 -13.17 -16.17 -5.49
CA SER A 222 -12.78 -15.75 -4.14
C SER A 222 -11.82 -14.53 -4.14
N LYS A 223 -10.95 -14.41 -5.15
CA LYS A 223 -10.11 -13.21 -5.32
C LYS A 223 -10.94 -12.00 -5.74
N GLU A 224 -11.96 -12.20 -6.55
CA GLU A 224 -12.95 -11.17 -6.88
C GLU A 224 -13.75 -10.76 -5.64
N ALA A 225 -14.19 -11.71 -4.82
CA ALA A 225 -14.91 -11.46 -3.56
C ALA A 225 -14.02 -10.74 -2.51
N VAL A 226 -12.75 -11.13 -2.36
CA VAL A 226 -11.80 -10.48 -1.43
C VAL A 226 -11.43 -9.09 -1.91
N SER A 227 -11.32 -8.85 -3.21
CA SER A 227 -11.14 -7.51 -3.77
C SER A 227 -12.35 -6.62 -3.46
N TYR A 228 -13.56 -7.17 -3.51
CA TYR A 228 -14.80 -6.46 -3.18
C TYR A 228 -14.92 -6.15 -1.69
N THR A 229 -14.49 -7.05 -0.80
CA THR A 229 -14.48 -6.83 0.66
C THR A 229 -13.42 -5.83 1.10
N HIS A 230 -12.25 -5.80 0.46
CA HIS A 230 -11.22 -4.77 0.73
C HIS A 230 -11.68 -3.37 0.31
N LEU A 231 -12.38 -3.25 -0.81
CA LEU A 231 -13.01 -1.99 -1.24
C LEU A 231 -14.11 -1.56 -0.25
N ARG A 232 -14.92 -2.51 0.23
CA ARG A 232 -16.01 -2.25 1.19
C ARG A 232 -15.51 -1.93 2.61
N ALA A 233 -14.41 -2.54 3.07
CA ALA A 233 -13.78 -2.22 4.36
C ALA A 233 -13.20 -0.80 4.38
N HIS A 234 -12.71 -0.30 3.25
CA HIS A 234 -12.36 1.11 3.08
C HIS A 234 -13.59 2.03 3.00
N GLU A 235 -14.75 1.51 2.60
CA GLU A 235 -16.02 2.25 2.57
C GLU A 235 -16.63 2.46 3.96
N THR A 236 -16.54 1.48 4.84
CA THR A 236 -17.09 1.57 6.21
C THR A 236 -16.21 2.41 7.13
N ALA A 237 -14.90 2.46 6.93
CA ALA A 237 -13.99 3.33 7.69
C ALA A 237 -14.07 4.82 7.33
N ALA A 238 -14.72 5.17 6.23
CA ALA A 238 -14.90 6.56 5.77
C ALA A 238 -16.26 7.16 6.19
N ASN A 239 -17.13 6.38 6.85
CA ASN A 239 -18.49 6.79 7.27
C ASN A 239 -18.67 6.83 8.81
N LEU A 240 -17.57 6.85 9.58
CA LEU A 240 -17.59 7.08 11.03
C LEU A 240 -16.74 8.32 11.37
#